data_cd7a6679dcfa55b11a6fa014438d2419
#
_entry.id   cd7a6679dcfa55b11a6fa014438d2419
#
_cell.length_a   1.000
_cell.length_b   1.000
_cell.length_c   1.000
_cell.angle_alpha   90.00
_cell.angle_beta   90.00
_cell.angle_gamma   90.00
#
_symmetry.space_group_name_H-M   'P 1'
#
loop_
_entity.id
_entity.type
_entity.pdbx_description
1 polymer ?
#
loop_
_entity_poly.entity_id
_entity_poly.type
_entity_poly.pdbx_seq_one_letter_code
_entity_poly.pdbx_strand_id
1 'polypeptide(L)'
;MRKFAMLLLVFCITINMNILYADTPSISKQDIIKKAVENSFQIKQQQNNILQLDNEYKSAMVNLRIYSFYKDMNEKLAEISGIKTPTTADIMERDIMLISLGYYETAKQNPMMMLPKDTRTLNLRHLLEIYNNSQESAANNLIISMNTTLSEIAKSKQQIAMQWSLISNLEQNLLNANNKYKYGLISKSQLSQLEIKKKIAEIELKKLNFNNDSLYEQLSKLVGEKVTYDTEITENLITDVAELESMEYYINYTLNNKKDVKISYNNSLFNEINYQISIQNYGIESKSESFRESYITYSNAVNDHEDLKLNVQLQVLNVYSENEQQLINLAKAQNNLEIAQSNYKQAQQKYNLGQITDYDLANMNIEMVKSQSQYFNARSNAYISRLKLDQACGIIIK
;
A
#
# COMPACT_ATOMS: atom_id res chain seq x y z
N MET A 1 -49.21 29.23 -8.77
CA MET A 1 -48.13 29.68 -9.68
C MET A 1 -46.76 29.87 -9.00
N ARG A 2 -46.64 30.12 -7.68
CA ARG A 2 -45.34 30.25 -6.98
C ARG A 2 -44.55 28.92 -6.76
N LYS A 3 -45.23 27.78 -6.74
CA LYS A 3 -44.58 26.46 -6.53
C LYS A 3 -43.92 25.88 -7.80
N PHE A 4 -44.32 26.35 -8.99
CA PHE A 4 -43.70 25.93 -10.26
C PHE A 4 -42.39 26.66 -10.59
N ALA A 5 -42.25 27.91 -10.12
CA ALA A 5 -41.02 28.68 -10.30
C ALA A 5 -39.82 28.15 -9.49
N MET A 6 -40.06 27.54 -8.31
CA MET A 6 -39.02 26.99 -7.46
C MET A 6 -38.45 25.65 -7.98
N LEU A 7 -39.30 24.84 -8.67
CA LEU A 7 -38.84 23.60 -9.30
C LEU A 7 -38.00 23.85 -10.57
N LEU A 8 -38.29 24.93 -11.28
CA LEU A 8 -37.54 25.33 -12.49
C LEU A 8 -36.15 25.91 -12.14
N LEU A 9 -36.02 26.53 -10.97
CA LEU A 9 -34.71 27.07 -10.51
C LEU A 9 -33.73 25.98 -10.05
N VAL A 10 -34.24 24.90 -9.46
CA VAL A 10 -33.43 23.73 -9.11
C VAL A 10 -33.01 22.96 -10.37
N PHE A 11 -33.89 22.89 -11.38
CA PHE A 11 -33.60 22.22 -12.66
C PHE A 11 -32.64 23.02 -13.55
N CYS A 12 -32.66 24.37 -13.49
CA CYS A 12 -31.72 25.21 -14.22
C CYS A 12 -30.31 25.21 -13.61
N ILE A 13 -30.14 24.97 -12.29
CA ILE A 13 -28.82 24.85 -11.67
C ILE A 13 -28.14 23.53 -12.04
N THR A 14 -28.91 22.46 -12.25
CA THR A 14 -28.35 21.18 -12.69
C THR A 14 -28.00 21.12 -14.17
N ILE A 15 -28.64 21.95 -15.03
CA ILE A 15 -28.38 21.97 -16.48
C ILE A 15 -27.21 22.90 -16.84
N ASN A 16 -26.95 23.96 -16.07
CA ASN A 16 -25.84 24.87 -16.35
C ASN A 16 -24.45 24.41 -15.86
N MET A 17 -24.35 23.33 -15.08
CA MET A 17 -23.04 22.74 -14.71
C MET A 17 -22.48 21.80 -15.79
N ASN A 18 -23.25 21.44 -16.83
CA ASN A 18 -22.78 20.50 -17.85
C ASN A 18 -22.24 21.14 -19.15
N ILE A 19 -22.10 22.47 -19.22
CA ILE A 19 -21.71 23.12 -20.50
C ILE A 19 -20.28 23.69 -20.51
N LEU A 20 -19.51 23.58 -19.41
CA LEU A 20 -18.14 24.14 -19.34
C LEU A 20 -17.05 23.14 -18.98
N TYR A 21 -17.26 21.85 -19.13
CA TYR A 21 -16.23 20.82 -18.92
C TYR A 21 -15.90 20.04 -20.21
N ALA A 22 -15.64 20.79 -21.31
CA ALA A 22 -14.88 20.23 -22.41
C ALA A 22 -13.40 20.41 -22.08
N ASP A 23 -12.67 19.34 -21.85
CA ASP A 23 -11.22 19.23 -21.67
C ASP A 23 -10.64 19.27 -20.23
N THR A 24 -11.36 18.89 -19.19
CA THR A 24 -10.65 18.52 -17.97
C THR A 24 -10.01 17.14 -18.18
N PRO A 25 -8.68 17.01 -18.03
CA PRO A 25 -8.04 15.69 -18.15
C PRO A 25 -8.60 14.76 -17.07
N SER A 26 -9.29 13.71 -17.49
CA SER A 26 -9.79 12.68 -16.58
C SER A 26 -8.79 11.52 -16.51
N ILE A 27 -8.51 11.02 -15.32
CA ILE A 27 -7.63 9.89 -15.10
C ILE A 27 -8.25 8.93 -14.11
N SER A 28 -8.15 7.62 -14.36
CA SER A 28 -8.64 6.62 -13.41
C SER A 28 -7.73 6.51 -12.20
N LYS A 29 -8.29 6.08 -11.05
CA LYS A 29 -7.52 5.77 -9.85
C LYS A 29 -6.42 4.72 -10.14
N GLN A 30 -6.77 3.70 -10.94
CA GLN A 30 -5.83 2.63 -11.29
C GLN A 30 -4.68 3.15 -12.16
N ASP A 31 -4.96 4.02 -13.12
CA ASP A 31 -3.93 4.62 -13.99
C ASP A 31 -2.97 5.52 -13.20
N ILE A 32 -3.48 6.30 -12.24
CA ILE A 32 -2.64 7.10 -11.35
C ILE A 32 -1.71 6.21 -10.52
N ILE A 33 -2.23 5.14 -9.92
CA ILE A 33 -1.45 4.20 -9.12
C ILE A 33 -0.40 3.50 -10.00
N LYS A 34 -0.78 3.04 -11.19
CA LYS A 34 0.13 2.43 -12.16
C LYS A 34 1.28 3.37 -12.52
N LYS A 35 0.99 4.62 -12.88
CA LYS A 35 2.01 5.63 -13.17
C LYS A 35 2.95 5.87 -11.99
N ALA A 36 2.43 5.93 -10.76
CA ALA A 36 3.25 6.10 -9.57
C ALA A 36 4.24 4.94 -9.39
N VAL A 37 3.79 3.68 -9.60
CA VAL A 37 4.66 2.50 -9.53
C VAL A 37 5.70 2.52 -10.64
N GLU A 38 5.31 2.84 -11.88
CA GLU A 38 6.21 2.93 -13.04
C GLU A 38 7.25 4.05 -12.90
N ASN A 39 6.90 5.17 -12.26
CA ASN A 39 7.80 6.32 -12.08
C ASN A 39 8.67 6.23 -10.84
N SER A 40 8.36 5.32 -9.90
CA SER A 40 9.10 5.20 -8.64
C SER A 40 10.56 4.84 -8.86
N PHE A 41 11.45 5.75 -8.44
CA PHE A 41 12.90 5.52 -8.49
C PHE A 41 13.33 4.33 -7.63
N GLN A 42 12.75 4.17 -6.45
CA GLN A 42 13.06 3.07 -5.54
C GLN A 42 12.73 1.71 -6.16
N ILE A 43 11.55 1.58 -6.80
CA ILE A 43 11.13 0.34 -7.45
C ILE A 43 12.03 0.03 -8.63
N LYS A 44 12.38 1.03 -9.46
CA LYS A 44 13.32 0.87 -10.58
C LYS A 44 14.71 0.44 -10.12
N GLN A 45 15.20 1.01 -9.04
CA GLN A 45 16.51 0.63 -8.47
C GLN A 45 16.51 -0.83 -8.01
N GLN A 46 15.46 -1.26 -7.31
CA GLN A 46 15.31 -2.66 -6.88
C GLN A 46 15.19 -3.61 -8.08
N GLN A 47 14.47 -3.22 -9.14
CA GLN A 47 14.38 -4.01 -10.36
C GLN A 47 15.75 -4.19 -11.04
N ASN A 48 16.59 -3.18 -11.08
CA ASN A 48 17.95 -3.29 -11.61
C ASN A 48 18.81 -4.25 -10.76
N ASN A 49 18.70 -4.19 -9.44
CA ASN A 49 19.40 -5.12 -8.53
C ASN A 49 18.94 -6.58 -8.77
N ILE A 50 17.63 -6.80 -8.95
CA ILE A 50 17.07 -8.11 -9.26
C ILE A 50 17.62 -8.63 -10.61
N LEU A 51 17.66 -7.79 -11.64
CA LEU A 51 18.22 -8.17 -12.95
C LEU A 51 19.69 -8.54 -12.88
N GLN A 52 20.48 -7.80 -12.08
CA GLN A 52 21.89 -8.13 -11.85
C GLN A 52 22.03 -9.50 -11.17
N LEU A 53 21.32 -9.70 -10.05
CA LEU A 53 21.34 -10.98 -9.33
C LEU A 53 20.82 -12.16 -10.15
N ASP A 54 19.80 -11.96 -10.99
CA ASP A 54 19.28 -13.00 -11.88
C ASP A 54 20.31 -13.42 -12.93
N ASN A 55 21.08 -12.46 -13.47
CA ASN A 55 22.18 -12.75 -14.39
C ASN A 55 23.32 -13.51 -13.68
N GLU A 56 23.66 -13.14 -12.44
CA GLU A 56 24.64 -13.86 -11.64
C GLU A 56 24.19 -15.28 -11.31
N TYR A 57 22.92 -15.47 -10.96
CA TYR A 57 22.31 -16.77 -10.71
C TYR A 57 22.32 -17.66 -11.96
N LYS A 58 21.92 -17.12 -13.12
CA LYS A 58 21.98 -17.85 -14.40
C LYS A 58 23.40 -18.27 -14.75
N SER A 59 24.37 -17.39 -14.56
CA SER A 59 25.78 -17.70 -14.77
C SER A 59 26.28 -18.80 -13.81
N ALA A 60 25.91 -18.73 -12.54
CA ALA A 60 26.25 -19.76 -11.55
C ALA A 60 25.62 -21.13 -11.90
N MET A 61 24.39 -21.15 -12.37
CA MET A 61 23.70 -22.38 -12.83
C MET A 61 24.37 -23.02 -14.06
N VAL A 62 24.85 -22.20 -15.01
CA VAL A 62 25.63 -22.72 -16.18
C VAL A 62 26.92 -23.36 -15.71
N ASN A 63 27.64 -22.69 -14.77
CA ASN A 63 28.90 -23.22 -14.23
C ASN A 63 28.69 -24.53 -13.45
N LEU A 64 27.58 -24.64 -12.70
CA LEU A 64 27.22 -25.86 -11.99
C LEU A 64 26.95 -27.03 -12.94
N ARG A 65 26.26 -26.82 -14.10
CA ARG A 65 26.02 -27.82 -15.11
C ARG A 65 27.32 -28.29 -15.80
N ILE A 66 28.19 -27.36 -16.11
CA ILE A 66 29.51 -27.65 -16.69
C ILE A 66 30.30 -28.52 -15.70
N TYR A 67 30.30 -28.17 -14.43
CA TYR A 67 31.00 -28.95 -13.41
C TYR A 67 30.45 -30.38 -13.27
N SER A 68 29.12 -30.57 -13.20
CA SER A 68 28.49 -31.90 -13.13
C SER A 68 28.92 -32.75 -14.35
N PHE A 69 28.87 -32.18 -15.53
CA PHE A 69 29.29 -32.84 -16.75
C PHE A 69 30.74 -33.34 -16.68
N TYR A 70 31.68 -32.52 -16.18
CA TYR A 70 33.08 -32.92 -16.08
C TYR A 70 33.33 -33.91 -14.93
N LYS A 71 32.57 -33.90 -13.86
CA LYS A 71 32.59 -34.90 -12.79
C LYS A 71 32.22 -36.26 -13.37
N ASP A 72 31.11 -36.35 -14.10
CA ASP A 72 30.63 -37.57 -14.72
C ASP A 72 31.64 -38.11 -15.76
N MET A 73 32.30 -37.21 -16.50
CA MET A 73 33.38 -37.58 -17.41
C MET A 73 34.62 -38.14 -16.70
N ASN A 74 35.03 -37.59 -15.56
CA ASN A 74 36.13 -38.12 -14.76
C ASN A 74 35.83 -39.50 -14.21
N GLU A 75 34.60 -39.76 -13.75
CA GLU A 75 34.18 -41.08 -13.29
C GLU A 75 34.21 -42.10 -14.40
N LYS A 76 33.67 -41.78 -15.59
CA LYS A 76 33.76 -42.62 -16.78
C LYS A 76 35.18 -42.86 -17.23
N LEU A 77 36.04 -41.83 -17.21
CA LEU A 77 37.44 -41.95 -17.54
C LEU A 77 38.17 -42.94 -16.62
N ALA A 78 37.84 -42.90 -15.34
CA ALA A 78 38.41 -43.86 -14.36
C ALA A 78 37.96 -45.30 -14.66
N GLU A 79 36.68 -45.51 -15.05
CA GLU A 79 36.14 -46.80 -15.46
C GLU A 79 36.88 -47.35 -16.72
N ILE A 80 36.97 -46.52 -17.78
CA ILE A 80 37.63 -46.95 -19.05
C ILE A 80 39.11 -47.19 -18.81
N SER A 81 39.78 -46.39 -17.98
CA SER A 81 41.20 -46.57 -17.67
C SER A 81 41.49 -47.84 -16.87
N GLY A 82 40.46 -48.38 -16.16
CA GLY A 82 40.53 -49.66 -15.42
C GLY A 82 40.37 -50.92 -16.31
N ILE A 83 40.00 -50.77 -17.59
CA ILE A 83 39.79 -51.89 -18.49
C ILE A 83 41.13 -52.51 -18.88
N LYS A 84 41.34 -53.80 -18.54
CA LYS A 84 42.62 -54.49 -18.81
C LYS A 84 42.90 -54.75 -20.30
N THR A 85 41.84 -54.85 -21.12
CA THR A 85 41.93 -55.07 -22.57
C THR A 85 40.96 -54.11 -23.27
N PRO A 86 41.30 -52.82 -23.44
CA PRO A 86 40.42 -51.85 -24.03
C PRO A 86 40.22 -52.08 -25.53
N THR A 87 39.01 -51.91 -26.02
CA THR A 87 38.69 -51.90 -27.43
C THR A 87 39.12 -50.57 -28.09
N THR A 88 39.15 -50.54 -29.44
CA THR A 88 39.41 -49.29 -30.17
C THR A 88 38.39 -48.19 -29.81
N ALA A 89 37.14 -48.58 -29.55
CA ALA A 89 36.08 -47.64 -29.12
C ALA A 89 36.37 -47.06 -27.74
N ASP A 90 36.81 -47.88 -26.78
CA ASP A 90 37.17 -47.46 -25.43
C ASP A 90 38.36 -46.47 -25.43
N ILE A 91 39.33 -46.71 -26.31
CA ILE A 91 40.50 -45.83 -26.50
C ILE A 91 40.08 -44.49 -27.08
N MET A 92 39.20 -44.47 -28.11
CA MET A 92 38.67 -43.22 -28.69
C MET A 92 37.84 -42.41 -27.67
N GLU A 93 36.97 -43.09 -26.92
CA GLU A 93 36.14 -42.45 -25.89
C GLU A 93 37.01 -41.84 -24.79
N ARG A 94 38.04 -42.57 -24.34
CA ARG A 94 39.03 -42.05 -23.37
C ARG A 94 39.76 -40.81 -23.91
N ASP A 95 40.18 -40.80 -25.14
CA ASP A 95 40.96 -39.69 -25.74
C ASP A 95 40.08 -38.45 -25.90
N ILE A 96 38.81 -38.61 -26.28
CA ILE A 96 37.84 -37.52 -26.33
C ILE A 96 37.61 -36.91 -24.92
N MET A 97 37.46 -37.77 -23.90
CA MET A 97 37.31 -37.33 -22.52
C MET A 97 38.53 -36.57 -22.00
N LEU A 98 39.74 -37.05 -22.30
CA LEU A 98 41.00 -36.40 -21.93
C LEU A 98 41.13 -35.01 -22.56
N ILE A 99 40.77 -34.84 -23.81
CA ILE A 99 40.75 -33.54 -24.50
C ILE A 99 39.74 -32.62 -23.86
N SER A 100 38.53 -33.12 -23.56
CA SER A 100 37.44 -32.33 -22.91
C SER A 100 37.83 -31.91 -21.50
N LEU A 101 38.50 -32.80 -20.71
CA LEU A 101 39.02 -32.47 -19.38
C LEU A 101 40.14 -31.43 -19.45
N GLY A 102 40.99 -31.44 -20.47
CA GLY A 102 42.01 -30.42 -20.69
C GLY A 102 41.39 -29.03 -20.85
N TYR A 103 40.29 -28.88 -21.58
CA TYR A 103 39.53 -27.64 -21.65
C TYR A 103 38.95 -27.23 -20.30
N TYR A 104 38.45 -28.20 -19.54
CA TYR A 104 37.94 -27.95 -18.18
C TYR A 104 39.03 -27.48 -17.21
N GLU A 105 40.19 -28.13 -17.18
CA GLU A 105 41.30 -27.71 -16.32
C GLU A 105 41.78 -26.28 -16.62
N THR A 106 41.72 -25.88 -17.90
CA THR A 106 41.98 -24.50 -18.31
C THR A 106 40.90 -23.54 -17.80
N ALA A 107 39.62 -23.93 -17.90
CA ALA A 107 38.50 -23.15 -17.42
C ALA A 107 38.46 -23.04 -15.85
N LYS A 108 38.94 -24.09 -15.16
CA LYS A 108 39.04 -24.16 -13.69
C LYS A 108 40.00 -23.12 -13.10
N GLN A 109 40.92 -22.58 -13.86
CA GLN A 109 41.78 -21.47 -13.46
C GLN A 109 40.99 -20.14 -13.33
N ASN A 110 39.76 -20.08 -13.81
CA ASN A 110 38.90 -18.94 -13.60
C ASN A 110 38.32 -18.94 -12.17
N PRO A 111 38.62 -17.90 -11.34
CA PRO A 111 38.14 -17.82 -9.96
C PRO A 111 36.61 -17.97 -9.79
N MET A 112 35.83 -17.62 -10.82
CA MET A 112 34.36 -17.76 -10.82
C MET A 112 33.89 -19.22 -10.86
N MET A 113 34.72 -20.17 -11.37
CA MET A 113 34.39 -21.60 -11.46
C MET A 113 34.75 -22.39 -10.18
N MET A 114 35.57 -21.83 -9.30
CA MET A 114 36.15 -22.53 -8.15
C MET A 114 35.33 -22.41 -6.86
N LEU A 115 34.15 -21.82 -6.88
CA LEU A 115 33.34 -21.69 -5.68
C LEU A 115 32.66 -23.02 -5.29
N PRO A 116 32.47 -23.26 -3.95
CA PRO A 116 31.76 -24.45 -3.46
C PRO A 116 30.40 -24.56 -4.15
N LYS A 117 30.14 -25.67 -4.75
CA LYS A 117 29.31 -25.95 -5.89
C LYS A 117 27.83 -25.59 -5.72
N ASP A 118 27.29 -25.73 -4.53
CA ASP A 118 25.85 -25.69 -4.31
C ASP A 118 25.39 -24.51 -3.48
N THR A 119 26.28 -24.01 -2.60
CA THR A 119 25.96 -22.92 -1.68
C THR A 119 25.80 -21.56 -2.37
N ARG A 120 26.55 -21.29 -3.46
CA ARG A 120 26.45 -20.00 -4.16
C ARG A 120 25.12 -19.86 -4.91
N THR A 121 24.68 -20.90 -5.63
CA THR A 121 23.41 -20.87 -6.36
C THR A 121 22.23 -20.77 -5.39
N LEU A 122 22.27 -21.50 -4.27
CA LEU A 122 21.28 -21.40 -3.22
C LEU A 122 21.25 -20.00 -2.58
N ASN A 123 22.42 -19.44 -2.30
CA ASN A 123 22.50 -18.08 -1.74
C ASN A 123 21.99 -17.03 -2.73
N LEU A 124 22.36 -17.08 -4.01
CA LEU A 124 21.85 -16.16 -5.03
C LEU A 124 20.33 -16.29 -5.22
N ARG A 125 19.79 -17.51 -5.17
CA ARG A 125 18.35 -17.75 -5.20
C ARG A 125 17.67 -17.13 -3.99
N HIS A 126 18.22 -17.33 -2.79
CA HIS A 126 17.68 -16.72 -1.56
C HIS A 126 17.72 -15.19 -1.62
N LEU A 127 18.83 -14.59 -2.10
CA LEU A 127 18.92 -13.14 -2.31
C LEU A 127 17.88 -12.65 -3.33
N LEU A 128 17.65 -13.36 -4.42
CA LEU A 128 16.60 -13.03 -5.37
C LEU A 128 15.20 -13.03 -4.74
N GLU A 129 14.89 -14.00 -3.86
CA GLU A 129 13.64 -14.02 -3.12
C GLU A 129 13.49 -12.80 -2.21
N ILE A 130 14.55 -12.42 -1.48
CA ILE A 130 14.58 -11.22 -0.61
C ILE A 130 14.34 -9.95 -1.43
N TYR A 131 15.08 -9.76 -2.54
CA TYR A 131 14.95 -8.54 -3.35
C TYR A 131 13.59 -8.43 -4.05
N ASN A 132 13.05 -9.55 -4.56
CA ASN A 132 11.70 -9.58 -5.14
C ASN A 132 10.63 -9.23 -4.09
N ASN A 133 10.76 -9.75 -2.87
CA ASN A 133 9.85 -9.42 -1.77
C ASN A 133 9.99 -7.94 -1.34
N SER A 134 11.22 -7.42 -1.30
CA SER A 134 11.48 -6.01 -0.99
C SER A 134 10.86 -5.08 -2.05
N GLN A 135 10.96 -5.43 -3.34
CA GLN A 135 10.34 -4.68 -4.42
C GLN A 135 8.80 -4.68 -4.30
N GLU A 136 8.20 -5.83 -4.02
CA GLU A 136 6.76 -5.95 -3.83
C GLU A 136 6.28 -5.17 -2.60
N SER A 137 7.03 -5.22 -1.49
CA SER A 137 6.75 -4.41 -0.29
C SER A 137 6.83 -2.92 -0.58
N ALA A 138 7.82 -2.46 -1.36
CA ALA A 138 7.93 -1.07 -1.77
C ALA A 138 6.74 -0.64 -2.65
N ALA A 139 6.31 -1.49 -3.59
CA ALA A 139 5.13 -1.24 -4.42
C ALA A 139 3.85 -1.17 -3.57
N ASN A 140 3.64 -2.11 -2.65
CA ASN A 140 2.48 -2.11 -1.75
C ASN A 140 2.46 -0.86 -0.84
N ASN A 141 3.60 -0.45 -0.28
CA ASN A 141 3.72 0.78 0.49
C ASN A 141 3.34 2.02 -0.34
N LEU A 142 3.79 2.08 -1.59
CA LEU A 142 3.43 3.16 -2.52
C LEU A 142 1.93 3.14 -2.83
N ILE A 143 1.34 1.98 -3.10
CA ILE A 143 -0.11 1.82 -3.36
C ILE A 143 -0.93 2.30 -2.16
N ILE A 144 -0.54 1.96 -0.92
CA ILE A 144 -1.22 2.44 0.28
C ILE A 144 -1.08 3.95 0.42
N SER A 145 0.12 4.51 0.21
CA SER A 145 0.34 5.94 0.26
C SER A 145 -0.51 6.67 -0.78
N MET A 146 -0.62 6.11 -1.99
CA MET A 146 -1.48 6.63 -3.05
C MET A 146 -2.96 6.58 -2.65
N ASN A 147 -3.45 5.43 -2.18
CA ASN A 147 -4.84 5.28 -1.74
C ASN A 147 -5.17 6.23 -0.56
N THR A 148 -4.22 6.41 0.36
CA THR A 148 -4.36 7.35 1.47
C THR A 148 -4.49 8.79 0.95
N THR A 149 -3.59 9.23 0.09
CA THR A 149 -3.62 10.59 -0.48
C THR A 149 -4.89 10.83 -1.31
N LEU A 150 -5.29 9.86 -2.14
CA LEU A 150 -6.52 9.94 -2.94
C LEU A 150 -7.77 9.99 -2.05
N SER A 151 -7.82 9.22 -0.97
CA SER A 151 -8.91 9.24 0.01
C SER A 151 -8.99 10.59 0.74
N GLU A 152 -7.84 11.16 1.11
CA GLU A 152 -7.78 12.50 1.71
C GLU A 152 -8.21 13.61 0.72
N ILE A 153 -7.86 13.50 -0.56
CA ILE A 153 -8.35 14.41 -1.61
C ILE A 153 -9.87 14.32 -1.75
N ALA A 154 -10.44 13.10 -1.79
CA ALA A 154 -11.89 12.90 -1.87
C ALA A 154 -12.60 13.54 -0.67
N LYS A 155 -12.08 13.30 0.53
CA LYS A 155 -12.56 13.91 1.77
C LYS A 155 -12.49 15.43 1.72
N SER A 156 -11.35 15.99 1.30
CA SER A 156 -11.14 17.43 1.19
C SER A 156 -12.11 18.08 0.20
N LYS A 157 -12.30 17.49 -0.99
CA LYS A 157 -13.29 17.96 -1.97
C LYS A 157 -14.71 17.99 -1.39
N GLN A 158 -15.09 16.93 -0.69
CA GLN A 158 -16.40 16.85 -0.03
C GLN A 158 -16.56 17.93 1.06
N GLN A 159 -15.55 18.15 1.88
CA GLN A 159 -15.57 19.19 2.91
C GLN A 159 -15.66 20.59 2.30
N ILE A 160 -14.95 20.86 1.21
CA ILE A 160 -15.04 22.12 0.47
C ILE A 160 -16.46 22.33 -0.07
N ALA A 161 -17.08 21.30 -0.68
CA ALA A 161 -18.45 21.39 -1.20
C ALA A 161 -19.47 21.66 -0.07
N MET A 162 -19.33 20.97 1.07
CA MET A 162 -20.19 21.21 2.24
C MET A 162 -19.98 22.63 2.80
N GLN A 163 -18.74 23.12 2.85
CA GLN A 163 -18.44 24.46 3.34
C GLN A 163 -19.02 25.56 2.44
N TRP A 164 -18.98 25.35 1.11
CA TRP A 164 -19.68 26.23 0.17
C TRP A 164 -21.19 26.25 0.39
N SER A 165 -21.80 25.09 0.61
CA SER A 165 -23.25 25.00 0.94
C SER A 165 -23.58 25.73 2.24
N LEU A 166 -22.73 25.59 3.26
CA LEU A 166 -22.89 26.30 4.53
C LEU A 166 -22.81 27.82 4.34
N ILE A 167 -21.83 28.33 3.59
CA ILE A 167 -21.67 29.75 3.30
C ILE A 167 -22.92 30.29 2.57
N SER A 168 -23.40 29.58 1.54
CA SER A 168 -24.61 29.96 0.81
C SER A 168 -25.84 30.03 1.73
N ASN A 169 -26.02 29.07 2.64
CA ASN A 169 -27.11 29.10 3.62
C ASN A 169 -26.97 30.29 4.61
N LEU A 170 -25.75 30.58 5.07
CA LEU A 170 -25.48 31.72 5.93
C LEU A 170 -25.74 33.04 5.22
N GLU A 171 -25.46 33.15 3.92
CA GLU A 171 -25.80 34.34 3.11
C GLU A 171 -27.29 34.57 3.02
N GLN A 172 -28.09 33.52 2.80
CA GLN A 172 -29.55 33.63 2.80
C GLN A 172 -30.08 34.05 4.17
N ASN A 173 -29.58 33.44 5.23
CA ASN A 173 -29.96 33.80 6.60
C ASN A 173 -29.58 35.25 6.93
N LEU A 174 -28.41 35.71 6.47
CA LEU A 174 -27.96 37.10 6.65
C LEU A 174 -28.86 38.09 5.88
N LEU A 175 -29.26 37.75 4.65
CA LEU A 175 -30.21 38.56 3.88
C LEU A 175 -31.54 38.72 4.62
N ASN A 176 -32.09 37.64 5.13
CA ASN A 176 -33.32 37.64 5.94
C ASN A 176 -33.17 38.47 7.21
N ALA A 177 -32.05 38.28 7.93
CA ALA A 177 -31.74 39.00 9.14
C ALA A 177 -31.56 40.52 8.89
N ASN A 178 -30.92 40.94 7.80
CA ASN A 178 -30.80 42.34 7.39
C ASN A 178 -32.16 42.96 7.15
N ASN A 179 -33.09 42.28 6.49
CA ASN A 179 -34.45 42.74 6.31
C ASN A 179 -35.19 42.91 7.68
N LYS A 180 -35.11 41.92 8.57
CA LYS A 180 -35.68 41.99 9.93
C LYS A 180 -35.07 43.16 10.71
N TYR A 181 -33.78 43.40 10.64
CA TYR A 181 -33.10 44.53 11.28
C TYR A 181 -33.61 45.90 10.79
N LYS A 182 -33.80 46.08 9.46
CA LYS A 182 -34.36 47.27 8.89
C LYS A 182 -35.75 47.62 9.41
N TYR A 183 -36.53 46.59 9.78
CA TYR A 183 -37.86 46.75 10.43
C TYR A 183 -37.82 46.78 11.92
N GLY A 184 -36.64 46.80 12.56
CA GLY A 184 -36.48 46.83 14.01
C GLY A 184 -36.84 45.51 14.75
N LEU A 185 -36.98 44.40 14.00
CA LEU A 185 -37.40 43.11 14.55
C LEU A 185 -36.26 42.33 15.19
N ILE A 186 -35.00 42.67 14.93
CA ILE A 186 -33.82 42.09 15.55
C ILE A 186 -32.81 43.17 15.92
N SER A 187 -31.95 42.87 16.90
CA SER A 187 -30.89 43.78 17.34
C SER A 187 -29.68 43.79 16.39
N LYS A 188 -28.90 44.87 16.43
CA LYS A 188 -27.62 44.97 15.72
C LYS A 188 -26.65 43.85 16.17
N SER A 189 -26.68 43.47 17.44
CA SER A 189 -25.86 42.39 17.99
C SER A 189 -26.18 41.02 17.32
N GLN A 190 -27.46 40.69 17.11
CA GLN A 190 -27.88 39.47 16.44
C GLN A 190 -27.46 39.44 14.96
N LEU A 191 -27.56 40.59 14.28
CA LEU A 191 -27.07 40.70 12.91
C LEU A 191 -25.56 40.50 12.87
N SER A 192 -24.78 41.18 13.68
CA SER A 192 -23.32 41.05 13.73
C SER A 192 -22.85 39.64 14.07
N GLN A 193 -23.58 38.89 14.88
CA GLN A 193 -23.28 37.48 15.14
C GLN A 193 -23.38 36.59 13.90
N LEU A 194 -24.37 36.83 13.04
CA LEU A 194 -24.50 36.11 11.76
C LEU A 194 -23.38 36.48 10.76
N GLU A 195 -23.01 37.79 10.72
CA GLU A 195 -21.87 38.26 9.89
C GLU A 195 -20.57 37.58 10.31
N ILE A 196 -20.30 37.49 11.61
CA ILE A 196 -19.12 36.81 12.17
C ILE A 196 -19.13 35.32 11.79
N LYS A 197 -20.29 34.63 11.91
CA LYS A 197 -20.41 33.22 11.51
C LYS A 197 -20.08 33.00 10.04
N LYS A 198 -20.60 33.85 9.14
CA LYS A 198 -20.26 33.79 7.72
C LYS A 198 -18.76 33.98 7.51
N LYS A 199 -18.15 34.96 8.15
CA LYS A 199 -16.71 35.23 8.03
C LYS A 199 -15.85 34.08 8.53
N ILE A 200 -16.24 33.41 9.64
CA ILE A 200 -15.58 32.19 10.13
C ILE A 200 -15.68 31.08 9.10
N ALA A 201 -16.85 30.87 8.51
CA ALA A 201 -17.05 29.85 7.46
C ALA A 201 -16.19 30.13 6.20
N GLU A 202 -16.05 31.38 5.80
CA GLU A 202 -15.17 31.77 4.67
C GLU A 202 -13.68 31.54 4.98
N ILE A 203 -13.24 31.78 6.22
CA ILE A 203 -11.87 31.47 6.67
C ILE A 203 -11.62 29.97 6.65
N GLU A 204 -12.57 29.15 7.12
CA GLU A 204 -12.45 27.70 7.09
C GLU A 204 -12.40 27.17 5.65
N LEU A 205 -13.18 27.73 4.72
CA LEU A 205 -13.09 27.42 3.29
C LEU A 205 -11.68 27.65 2.73
N LYS A 206 -11.07 28.79 3.05
CA LYS A 206 -9.70 29.09 2.63
C LYS A 206 -8.72 28.06 3.15
N LYS A 207 -8.84 27.66 4.42
CA LYS A 207 -7.99 26.63 5.03
C LYS A 207 -8.17 25.28 4.33
N LEU A 208 -9.40 24.88 4.02
CA LEU A 208 -9.70 23.64 3.29
C LEU A 208 -9.07 23.65 1.89
N ASN A 209 -9.12 24.78 1.17
CA ASN A 209 -8.48 24.92 -0.14
C ASN A 209 -6.96 24.76 -0.03
N PHE A 210 -6.29 25.40 0.93
CA PHE A 210 -4.85 25.22 1.14
C PHE A 210 -4.47 23.77 1.45
N ASN A 211 -5.26 23.09 2.29
CA ASN A 211 -5.04 21.68 2.56
C ASN A 211 -5.20 20.82 1.29
N ASN A 212 -6.20 21.12 0.49
CA ASN A 212 -6.43 20.41 -0.78
C ASN A 212 -5.28 20.60 -1.77
N ASP A 213 -4.75 21.81 -1.92
CA ASP A 213 -3.60 22.12 -2.76
C ASP A 213 -2.35 21.32 -2.30
N SER A 214 -2.12 21.25 -0.99
CA SER A 214 -1.03 20.44 -0.40
C SER A 214 -1.18 18.97 -0.72
N LEU A 215 -2.40 18.42 -0.71
CA LEU A 215 -2.67 17.01 -1.07
C LEU A 215 -2.37 16.74 -2.55
N TYR A 216 -2.68 17.67 -3.46
CA TYR A 216 -2.33 17.55 -4.88
C TYR A 216 -0.82 17.64 -5.12
N GLU A 217 -0.09 18.43 -4.33
CA GLU A 217 1.37 18.43 -4.37
C GLU A 217 1.96 17.10 -3.87
N GLN A 218 1.40 16.52 -2.80
CA GLN A 218 1.80 15.20 -2.33
C GLN A 218 1.52 14.12 -3.38
N LEU A 219 0.33 14.14 -3.99
CA LEU A 219 -0.03 13.25 -5.08
C LEU A 219 0.96 13.36 -6.25
N SER A 220 1.29 14.59 -6.66
CA SER A 220 2.25 14.85 -7.74
C SER A 220 3.63 14.24 -7.44
N LYS A 221 4.10 14.33 -6.20
CA LYS A 221 5.37 13.71 -5.77
C LYS A 221 5.32 12.18 -5.83
N LEU A 222 4.20 11.57 -5.42
CA LEU A 222 4.02 10.12 -5.46
C LEU A 222 3.93 9.60 -6.90
N VAL A 223 3.25 10.33 -7.78
CA VAL A 223 3.09 9.96 -9.20
C VAL A 223 4.36 10.25 -10.01
N GLY A 224 5.21 11.18 -9.55
CA GLY A 224 6.40 11.62 -10.27
C GLY A 224 6.11 12.55 -11.44
N GLU A 225 4.87 13.07 -11.56
CA GLU A 225 4.45 14.08 -12.53
C GLU A 225 3.44 15.04 -11.88
N LYS A 226 3.29 16.25 -12.47
CA LYS A 226 2.37 17.25 -11.93
C LYS A 226 0.92 16.82 -12.13
N VAL A 227 0.18 16.65 -11.04
CA VAL A 227 -1.26 16.44 -11.00
C VAL A 227 -1.90 17.70 -10.42
N THR A 228 -2.86 18.28 -11.13
CA THR A 228 -3.50 19.54 -10.73
C THR A 228 -4.92 19.30 -10.21
N TYR A 229 -5.46 20.28 -9.49
CA TYR A 229 -6.83 20.27 -9.00
C TYR A 229 -7.88 20.05 -10.11
N ASP A 230 -7.59 20.53 -11.33
CA ASP A 230 -8.47 20.39 -12.49
C ASP A 230 -8.49 18.95 -13.05
N THR A 231 -7.60 18.07 -12.59
CA THR A 231 -7.61 16.66 -12.98
C THR A 231 -8.79 15.95 -12.32
N GLU A 232 -9.75 15.50 -13.10
CA GLU A 232 -10.87 14.70 -12.60
C GLU A 232 -10.41 13.27 -12.38
N ILE A 233 -10.53 12.79 -11.13
CA ILE A 233 -10.26 11.40 -10.79
C ILE A 233 -11.59 10.65 -10.80
N THR A 234 -11.79 9.78 -11.81
CA THR A 234 -13.11 9.27 -12.23
C THR A 234 -13.68 8.12 -11.40
N GLU A 235 -12.97 7.61 -10.38
CA GLU A 235 -13.43 6.46 -9.60
C GLU A 235 -13.80 6.83 -8.16
N ASN A 236 -14.58 5.95 -7.52
CA ASN A 236 -14.88 6.08 -6.09
C ASN A 236 -13.60 5.88 -5.27
N LEU A 237 -13.05 6.97 -4.74
CA LEU A 237 -11.77 6.98 -4.04
C LEU A 237 -11.83 6.34 -2.64
N ILE A 238 -13.04 6.19 -2.09
CA ILE A 238 -13.27 5.53 -0.80
C ILE A 238 -14.32 4.45 -1.04
N THR A 239 -13.87 3.20 -1.11
CA THR A 239 -14.76 2.05 -1.23
C THR A 239 -15.35 1.68 0.13
N ASP A 240 -16.49 0.98 0.13
CA ASP A 240 -17.05 0.45 1.36
C ASP A 240 -16.14 -0.64 1.95
N VAL A 241 -16.04 -0.64 3.26
CA VAL A 241 -15.20 -1.61 3.98
C VAL A 241 -15.99 -2.90 4.15
N ALA A 242 -15.46 -4.00 3.63
CA ALA A 242 -16.05 -5.32 3.84
C ALA A 242 -16.02 -5.71 5.32
N GLU A 243 -16.92 -6.61 5.71
CA GLU A 243 -16.91 -7.19 7.05
C GLU A 243 -15.55 -7.82 7.39
N LEU A 244 -15.19 -7.73 8.66
CA LEU A 244 -13.97 -8.36 9.17
C LEU A 244 -14.21 -9.84 9.42
N GLU A 245 -13.29 -10.67 8.95
CA GLU A 245 -13.14 -12.03 9.43
C GLU A 245 -12.59 -12.03 10.86
N SER A 246 -12.52 -13.21 11.49
CA SER A 246 -11.96 -13.32 12.83
C SER A 246 -10.46 -12.96 12.85
N MET A 247 -9.98 -12.46 13.96
CA MET A 247 -8.54 -12.19 14.17
C MET A 247 -7.69 -13.45 13.95
N GLU A 248 -8.18 -14.60 14.40
CA GLU A 248 -7.51 -15.90 14.21
C GLU A 248 -7.37 -16.25 12.71
N TYR A 249 -8.38 -15.94 11.89
CA TYR A 249 -8.31 -16.09 10.44
C TYR A 249 -7.13 -15.30 9.86
N TYR A 250 -7.00 -14.01 10.22
CA TYR A 250 -5.93 -13.14 9.70
C TYR A 250 -4.55 -13.61 10.17
N ILE A 251 -4.40 -14.03 11.43
CA ILE A 251 -3.14 -14.57 11.94
C ILE A 251 -2.74 -15.83 11.17
N ASN A 252 -3.63 -16.80 11.05
CA ASN A 252 -3.37 -18.05 10.35
C ASN A 252 -3.08 -17.82 8.85
N TYR A 253 -3.86 -16.94 8.21
CA TYR A 253 -3.61 -16.56 6.83
C TYR A 253 -2.20 -15.97 6.65
N THR A 254 -1.81 -15.05 7.53
CA THR A 254 -0.52 -14.35 7.45
C THR A 254 0.65 -15.32 7.64
N LEU A 255 0.62 -16.15 8.65
CA LEU A 255 1.68 -17.13 8.92
C LEU A 255 1.87 -18.11 7.75
N ASN A 256 0.80 -18.46 7.04
CA ASN A 256 0.86 -19.39 5.91
C ASN A 256 1.19 -18.73 4.57
N ASN A 257 0.90 -17.45 4.39
CA ASN A 257 0.95 -16.81 3.08
C ASN A 257 1.95 -15.67 2.95
N LYS A 258 2.30 -14.97 4.05
CA LYS A 258 3.20 -13.82 4.00
C LYS A 258 4.59 -14.23 3.54
N LYS A 259 5.11 -13.55 2.52
CA LYS A 259 6.40 -13.87 1.90
C LYS A 259 7.57 -13.77 2.88
N ASP A 260 7.57 -12.77 3.77
CA ASP A 260 8.62 -12.61 4.78
C ASP A 260 8.78 -13.86 5.64
N VAL A 261 7.66 -14.48 6.06
CA VAL A 261 7.67 -15.71 6.87
C VAL A 261 8.25 -16.89 6.08
N LYS A 262 7.85 -17.02 4.79
CA LYS A 262 8.38 -18.06 3.90
C LYS A 262 9.87 -17.88 3.62
N ILE A 263 10.32 -16.65 3.38
CA ILE A 263 11.73 -16.34 3.14
C ILE A 263 12.57 -16.64 4.39
N SER A 264 12.09 -16.26 5.57
CA SER A 264 12.78 -16.57 6.82
C SER A 264 12.88 -18.07 7.09
N TYR A 265 11.82 -18.83 6.79
CA TYR A 265 11.86 -20.29 6.83
C TYR A 265 12.86 -20.87 5.83
N ASN A 266 12.86 -20.40 4.57
CA ASN A 266 13.82 -20.82 3.57
C ASN A 266 15.26 -20.50 3.99
N ASN A 267 15.50 -19.38 4.68
CA ASN A 267 16.78 -19.02 5.23
C ASN A 267 17.24 -20.00 6.33
N SER A 268 16.33 -20.43 7.22
CA SER A 268 16.66 -21.44 8.23
C SER A 268 17.03 -22.79 7.60
N LEU A 269 16.31 -23.23 6.58
CA LEU A 269 16.63 -24.44 5.81
C LEU A 269 17.97 -24.33 5.07
N PHE A 270 18.27 -23.18 4.47
CA PHE A 270 19.54 -22.93 3.83
C PHE A 270 20.71 -23.07 4.81
N ASN A 271 20.59 -22.46 5.98
CA ASN A 271 21.63 -22.55 7.02
C ASN A 271 21.71 -23.95 7.65
N GLU A 272 20.61 -24.70 7.72
CA GLU A 272 20.62 -26.12 8.08
C GLU A 272 21.45 -26.93 7.10
N ILE A 273 21.25 -26.76 5.80
CA ILE A 273 22.04 -27.44 4.75
C ILE A 273 23.54 -27.12 4.93
N ASN A 274 23.89 -25.85 5.13
CA ASN A 274 25.30 -25.45 5.35
C ASN A 274 25.88 -26.09 6.62
N TYR A 275 25.10 -26.18 7.68
CA TYR A 275 25.52 -26.87 8.90
C TYR A 275 25.72 -28.38 8.67
N GLN A 276 24.81 -29.06 7.94
CA GLN A 276 24.96 -30.47 7.58
C GLN A 276 26.20 -30.73 6.71
N ILE A 277 26.49 -29.85 5.75
CA ILE A 277 27.75 -29.91 4.96
C ILE A 277 28.96 -29.76 5.87
N SER A 278 28.91 -28.89 6.87
CA SER A 278 29.98 -28.70 7.83
C SER A 278 30.19 -29.94 8.71
N ILE A 279 29.12 -30.64 9.12
CA ILE A 279 29.19 -31.94 9.81
C ILE A 279 29.91 -32.99 8.94
N GLN A 280 29.57 -33.07 7.67
CA GLN A 280 30.21 -34.01 6.75
C GLN A 280 31.70 -33.72 6.56
N ASN A 281 32.09 -32.45 6.52
CA ASN A 281 33.48 -32.05 6.28
C ASN A 281 34.37 -32.15 7.53
N TYR A 282 33.82 -31.87 8.70
CA TYR A 282 34.64 -31.74 9.93
C TYR A 282 34.27 -32.77 11.04
N GLY A 283 33.11 -33.44 10.92
CA GLY A 283 32.54 -34.30 11.96
C GLY A 283 31.83 -33.52 13.07
N ILE A 284 30.91 -34.19 13.74
CA ILE A 284 30.01 -33.59 14.78
C ILE A 284 30.79 -33.05 16.00
N GLU A 285 31.90 -33.63 16.34
CA GLU A 285 32.72 -33.25 17.50
C GLU A 285 33.86 -32.26 17.12
N SER A 286 33.82 -31.68 15.95
CA SER A 286 34.87 -30.80 15.46
C SER A 286 35.03 -29.55 16.33
N LYS A 287 36.27 -29.25 16.68
CA LYS A 287 36.68 -27.97 17.30
C LYS A 287 36.99 -26.89 16.27
N SER A 288 36.74 -27.16 14.98
CA SER A 288 36.93 -26.21 13.88
C SER A 288 36.08 -24.96 14.10
N GLU A 289 36.64 -23.81 13.86
CA GLU A 289 35.96 -22.51 13.90
C GLU A 289 34.80 -22.48 12.89
N SER A 290 35.03 -22.93 11.65
CA SER A 290 34.03 -23.00 10.60
C SER A 290 32.82 -23.91 10.95
N PHE A 291 33.08 -25.01 11.69
CA PHE A 291 31.97 -25.84 12.18
C PHE A 291 31.11 -25.12 13.21
N ARG A 292 31.76 -24.43 14.19
CA ARG A 292 31.03 -23.67 15.22
C ARG A 292 30.28 -22.49 14.62
N GLU A 293 30.86 -21.77 13.68
CA GLU A 293 30.20 -20.67 12.95
C GLU A 293 28.97 -21.15 12.19
N SER A 294 29.05 -22.30 11.49
CA SER A 294 27.92 -22.86 10.77
C SER A 294 26.77 -23.24 11.70
N TYR A 295 27.08 -23.82 12.88
CA TYR A 295 26.08 -24.15 13.91
C TYR A 295 25.42 -22.89 14.48
N ILE A 296 26.20 -21.87 14.83
CA ILE A 296 25.69 -20.59 15.35
C ILE A 296 24.78 -19.92 14.32
N THR A 297 25.21 -19.88 13.06
CA THR A 297 24.44 -19.29 11.98
C THR A 297 23.11 -20.00 11.76
N TYR A 298 23.12 -21.35 11.77
CA TYR A 298 21.90 -22.15 11.71
C TYR A 298 20.98 -21.89 12.90
N SER A 299 21.53 -21.95 14.13
CA SER A 299 20.74 -21.70 15.34
C SER A 299 20.12 -20.32 15.38
N ASN A 300 20.88 -19.28 14.96
CA ASN A 300 20.35 -17.93 14.85
C ASN A 300 19.24 -17.85 13.80
N ALA A 301 19.39 -18.45 12.62
CA ALA A 301 18.37 -18.43 11.59
C ALA A 301 17.05 -19.09 12.01
N VAL A 302 17.12 -20.15 12.83
CA VAL A 302 15.93 -20.80 13.43
C VAL A 302 15.25 -19.84 14.42
N ASN A 303 16.03 -19.23 15.32
CA ASN A 303 15.51 -18.28 16.30
C ASN A 303 14.89 -17.06 15.62
N ASP A 304 15.56 -16.50 14.62
CA ASP A 304 15.09 -15.35 13.82
C ASP A 304 13.75 -15.67 13.13
N HIS A 305 13.57 -16.92 12.67
CA HIS A 305 12.30 -17.36 12.08
C HIS A 305 11.17 -17.39 13.12
N GLU A 306 11.41 -17.96 14.31
CA GLU A 306 10.40 -18.01 15.37
C GLU A 306 10.08 -16.58 15.89
N ASP A 307 11.09 -15.74 16.08
CA ASP A 307 10.90 -14.34 16.47
C ASP A 307 10.11 -13.56 15.41
N LEU A 308 10.37 -13.81 14.12
CA LEU A 308 9.61 -13.18 13.03
C LEU A 308 8.13 -13.61 13.07
N LYS A 309 7.84 -14.88 13.32
CA LYS A 309 6.46 -15.37 13.46
C LYS A 309 5.71 -14.65 14.60
N LEU A 310 6.35 -14.51 15.76
CA LEU A 310 5.79 -13.79 16.90
C LEU A 310 5.56 -12.33 16.58
N ASN A 311 6.55 -11.66 15.96
CA ASN A 311 6.43 -10.25 15.57
C ASN A 311 5.32 -10.02 14.54
N VAL A 312 5.15 -10.92 13.57
CA VAL A 312 4.08 -10.87 12.58
C VAL A 312 2.71 -11.06 13.24
N GLN A 313 2.56 -11.99 14.19
CA GLN A 313 1.33 -12.15 14.95
C GLN A 313 0.97 -10.87 15.73
N LEU A 314 1.94 -10.27 16.43
CA LEU A 314 1.75 -9.02 17.15
C LEU A 314 1.38 -7.86 16.20
N GLN A 315 2.01 -7.80 15.03
CA GLN A 315 1.68 -6.79 14.01
C GLN A 315 0.23 -6.95 13.54
N VAL A 316 -0.21 -8.17 13.21
CA VAL A 316 -1.58 -8.44 12.78
C VAL A 316 -2.58 -8.08 13.89
N LEU A 317 -2.30 -8.48 15.14
CA LEU A 317 -3.11 -8.12 16.30
C LEU A 317 -3.32 -6.60 16.40
N ASN A 318 -2.24 -5.83 16.31
CA ASN A 318 -2.30 -4.37 16.44
C ASN A 318 -3.11 -3.72 15.32
N VAL A 319 -2.86 -4.11 14.05
CA VAL A 319 -3.58 -3.50 12.90
C VAL A 319 -5.04 -3.99 12.83
N TYR A 320 -5.33 -5.19 13.29
CA TYR A 320 -6.69 -5.70 13.40
C TYR A 320 -7.48 -4.88 14.42
N SER A 321 -6.92 -4.70 15.62
CA SER A 321 -7.55 -3.89 16.69
C SER A 321 -7.72 -2.43 16.25
N GLU A 322 -6.76 -1.85 15.53
CA GLU A 322 -6.90 -0.51 14.94
C GLU A 322 -8.09 -0.48 13.96
N ASN A 323 -8.23 -1.50 13.09
CA ASN A 323 -9.33 -1.56 12.13
C ASN A 323 -10.69 -1.72 12.82
N GLU A 324 -10.83 -2.61 13.82
CA GLU A 324 -12.07 -2.70 14.62
C GLU A 324 -12.43 -1.35 15.25
N GLN A 325 -11.46 -0.66 15.84
CA GLN A 325 -11.69 0.67 16.43
C GLN A 325 -12.17 1.68 15.39
N GLN A 326 -11.63 1.66 14.17
CA GLN A 326 -12.09 2.55 13.10
C GLN A 326 -13.50 2.21 12.61
N LEU A 327 -13.88 0.94 12.57
CA LEU A 327 -15.25 0.52 12.25
C LEU A 327 -16.25 0.98 13.32
N ILE A 328 -15.90 0.87 14.60
CA ILE A 328 -16.71 1.40 15.72
C ILE A 328 -16.86 2.92 15.59
N ASN A 329 -15.76 3.64 15.29
CA ASN A 329 -15.78 5.08 15.08
C ASN A 329 -16.67 5.47 13.88
N LEU A 330 -16.65 4.69 12.80
CA LEU A 330 -17.49 4.90 11.63
C LEU A 330 -18.97 4.74 11.99
N ALA A 331 -19.36 3.66 12.68
CA ALA A 331 -20.73 3.44 13.13
C ALA A 331 -21.23 4.57 14.06
N LYS A 332 -20.37 5.01 15.00
CA LYS A 332 -20.68 6.14 15.87
C LYS A 332 -20.87 7.45 15.09
N ALA A 333 -19.99 7.72 14.13
CA ALA A 333 -20.08 8.93 13.31
C ALA A 333 -21.32 8.92 12.41
N GLN A 334 -21.73 7.76 11.90
CA GLN A 334 -22.96 7.58 11.13
C GLN A 334 -24.18 7.90 11.98
N ASN A 335 -24.30 7.33 13.19
CA ASN A 335 -25.41 7.61 14.10
C ASN A 335 -25.48 9.11 14.48
N ASN A 336 -24.33 9.73 14.73
CA ASN A 336 -24.28 11.16 15.02
C ASN A 336 -24.75 12.01 13.84
N LEU A 337 -24.42 11.62 12.62
CA LEU A 337 -24.88 12.28 11.41
C LEU A 337 -26.40 12.17 11.25
N GLU A 338 -26.99 10.99 11.45
CA GLU A 338 -28.44 10.77 11.39
C GLU A 338 -29.18 11.63 12.40
N ILE A 339 -28.67 11.72 13.64
CA ILE A 339 -29.22 12.60 14.69
C ILE A 339 -29.13 14.09 14.27
N ALA A 340 -27.98 14.53 13.76
CA ALA A 340 -27.78 15.91 13.34
C ALA A 340 -28.68 16.29 12.15
N GLN A 341 -28.86 15.38 11.19
CA GLN A 341 -29.79 15.57 10.08
C GLN A 341 -31.25 15.68 10.53
N SER A 342 -31.66 14.82 11.48
CA SER A 342 -33.01 14.86 12.07
C SER A 342 -33.24 16.18 12.79
N ASN A 343 -32.27 16.62 13.63
CA ASN A 343 -32.34 17.88 14.35
C ASN A 343 -32.43 19.09 13.43
N TYR A 344 -31.65 19.10 12.35
CA TYR A 344 -31.70 20.18 11.37
C TYR A 344 -33.03 20.22 10.62
N LYS A 345 -33.59 19.08 10.25
CA LYS A 345 -34.92 18.99 9.63
C LYS A 345 -36.02 19.51 10.55
N GLN A 346 -35.98 19.18 11.86
CA GLN A 346 -36.90 19.71 12.85
C GLN A 346 -36.73 21.23 13.03
N ALA A 347 -35.48 21.71 13.03
CA ALA A 347 -35.19 23.14 13.11
C ALA A 347 -35.76 23.89 11.90
N GLN A 348 -35.64 23.34 10.68
CA GLN A 348 -36.27 23.91 9.48
C GLN A 348 -37.80 24.02 9.60
N GLN A 349 -38.46 23.00 10.15
CA GLN A 349 -39.92 23.04 10.40
C GLN A 349 -40.28 24.13 11.39
N LYS A 350 -39.58 24.21 12.55
CA LYS A 350 -39.80 25.24 13.58
C LYS A 350 -39.54 26.65 13.03
N TYR A 351 -38.51 26.81 12.22
CA TYR A 351 -38.20 28.10 11.58
C TYR A 351 -39.33 28.55 10.62
N ASN A 352 -39.86 27.64 9.81
CA ASN A 352 -40.99 27.92 8.91
C ASN A 352 -42.27 28.31 9.65
N LEU A 353 -42.42 27.86 10.94
CA LEU A 353 -43.50 28.22 11.83
C LEU A 353 -43.19 29.49 12.65
N GLY A 354 -42.03 30.11 12.46
CA GLY A 354 -41.61 31.31 13.21
C GLY A 354 -41.24 31.04 14.68
N GLN A 355 -41.00 29.76 15.03
CA GLN A 355 -40.73 29.37 16.45
C GLN A 355 -39.25 29.48 16.83
N ILE A 356 -38.33 29.56 15.86
CA ILE A 356 -36.89 29.76 16.10
C ILE A 356 -36.35 30.86 15.20
N THR A 357 -35.19 31.41 15.54
CA THR A 357 -34.55 32.49 14.82
C THR A 357 -33.69 32.00 13.68
N ASP A 358 -33.30 32.91 12.74
CA ASP A 358 -32.30 32.66 11.69
C ASP A 358 -30.96 32.17 12.29
N TYR A 359 -30.62 32.70 13.50
CA TYR A 359 -29.40 32.32 14.22
C TYR A 359 -29.46 30.85 14.70
N ASP A 360 -30.61 30.43 15.25
CA ASP A 360 -30.82 29.07 15.75
C ASP A 360 -30.77 28.08 14.60
N LEU A 361 -31.40 28.38 13.44
CA LEU A 361 -31.35 27.56 12.23
C LEU A 361 -29.92 27.45 11.69
N ALA A 362 -29.17 28.54 11.67
CA ALA A 362 -27.77 28.55 11.24
C ALA A 362 -26.90 27.66 12.13
N ASN A 363 -27.12 27.65 13.46
CA ASN A 363 -26.40 26.77 14.37
C ASN A 363 -26.67 25.29 14.05
N MET A 364 -27.93 24.92 13.84
CA MET A 364 -28.28 23.53 13.50
C MET A 364 -27.66 23.08 12.17
N ASN A 365 -27.57 24.00 11.19
CA ASN A 365 -26.89 23.71 9.93
C ASN A 365 -25.37 23.51 10.12
N ILE A 366 -24.73 24.34 10.94
CA ILE A 366 -23.30 24.19 11.24
C ILE A 366 -23.02 22.85 11.92
N GLU A 367 -23.85 22.44 12.90
CA GLU A 367 -23.69 21.14 13.56
C GLU A 367 -23.93 19.96 12.62
N MET A 368 -24.88 20.06 11.69
CA MET A 368 -25.11 19.04 10.66
C MET A 368 -23.88 18.91 9.74
N VAL A 369 -23.34 20.02 9.22
CA VAL A 369 -22.15 20.02 8.36
C VAL A 369 -20.94 19.46 9.08
N LYS A 370 -20.77 19.79 10.36
CA LYS A 370 -19.71 19.23 11.21
C LYS A 370 -19.84 17.72 11.36
N SER A 371 -21.05 17.22 11.62
CA SER A 371 -21.30 15.78 11.72
C SER A 371 -21.08 15.05 10.39
N GLN A 372 -21.43 15.66 9.27
CA GLN A 372 -21.11 15.14 7.92
C GLN A 372 -19.60 15.03 7.73
N SER A 373 -18.84 16.07 8.07
CA SER A 373 -17.38 16.05 8.00
C SER A 373 -16.76 14.94 8.86
N GLN A 374 -17.28 14.75 10.09
CA GLN A 374 -16.84 13.68 10.98
C GLN A 374 -17.12 12.29 10.41
N TYR A 375 -18.29 12.09 9.80
CA TYR A 375 -18.63 10.83 9.12
C TYR A 375 -17.67 10.52 7.97
N PHE A 376 -17.37 11.49 7.09
CA PHE A 376 -16.42 11.29 6.00
C PHE A 376 -15.00 11.01 6.51
N ASN A 377 -14.58 11.67 7.58
CA ASN A 377 -13.30 11.37 8.23
C ASN A 377 -13.25 9.92 8.74
N ALA A 378 -14.30 9.49 9.45
CA ALA A 378 -14.37 8.13 9.98
C ALA A 378 -14.40 7.08 8.87
N ARG A 379 -15.13 7.33 7.77
CA ARG A 379 -15.19 6.44 6.59
C ARG A 379 -13.82 6.31 5.91
N SER A 380 -13.14 7.43 5.72
CA SER A 380 -11.77 7.44 5.17
C SER A 380 -10.80 6.65 6.06
N ASN A 381 -10.84 6.87 7.38
CA ASN A 381 -9.98 6.18 8.33
C ASN A 381 -10.25 4.67 8.36
N ALA A 382 -11.50 4.24 8.32
CA ALA A 382 -11.88 2.83 8.26
C ALA A 382 -11.34 2.18 6.97
N TYR A 383 -11.46 2.85 5.83
CA TYR A 383 -10.90 2.37 4.57
C TYR A 383 -9.38 2.22 4.62
N ILE A 384 -8.66 3.25 5.10
CA ILE A 384 -7.20 3.22 5.20
C ILE A 384 -6.72 2.15 6.19
N SER A 385 -7.38 2.00 7.34
CA SER A 385 -7.04 0.97 8.32
C SER A 385 -7.24 -0.44 7.76
N ARG A 386 -8.24 -0.65 6.89
CA ARG A 386 -8.42 -1.91 6.18
C ARG A 386 -7.27 -2.20 5.22
N LEU A 387 -6.83 -1.22 4.42
CA LEU A 387 -5.67 -1.39 3.53
C LEU A 387 -4.39 -1.76 4.32
N LYS A 388 -4.19 -1.16 5.49
CA LYS A 388 -3.07 -1.51 6.38
C LYS A 388 -3.16 -2.95 6.92
N LEU A 389 -4.37 -3.41 7.26
CA LEU A 389 -4.58 -4.79 7.69
C LEU A 389 -4.27 -5.76 6.56
N ASP A 390 -4.79 -5.50 5.37
CA ASP A 390 -4.54 -6.33 4.18
C ASP A 390 -3.03 -6.39 3.88
N GLN A 391 -2.31 -5.27 3.95
CA GLN A 391 -0.86 -5.23 3.79
C GLN A 391 -0.13 -6.04 4.88
N ALA A 392 -0.48 -5.85 6.14
CA ALA A 392 0.16 -6.56 7.24
C ALA A 392 0.00 -8.07 7.10
N CYS A 393 -1.12 -8.51 6.54
CA CYS A 393 -1.42 -9.91 6.27
C CYS A 393 -0.78 -10.43 4.96
N GLY A 394 -0.17 -9.58 4.15
CA GLY A 394 0.36 -9.97 2.83
C GLY A 394 -0.75 -10.25 1.81
N ILE A 395 -1.94 -9.69 2.01
CA ILE A 395 -3.03 -9.71 1.04
C ILE A 395 -2.69 -8.67 -0.03
N ILE A 396 -2.77 -9.08 -1.30
CA ILE A 396 -2.43 -8.19 -2.44
C ILE A 396 -3.50 -7.10 -2.54
N ILE A 397 -3.06 -5.85 -2.40
CA ILE A 397 -3.90 -4.67 -2.60
C ILE A 397 -3.99 -4.43 -4.12
N LYS A 398 -5.19 -4.56 -4.67
CA LYS A 398 -5.48 -4.34 -6.10
C LYS A 398 -5.89 -2.90 -6.36
#